data_81bc36cd1bed9c319f78471173597a73
#
_entry.id   81bc36cd1bed9c319f78471173597a73
#
_cell.length_a   1.000
_cell.length_b   1.000
_cell.length_c   1.000
_cell.angle_alpha   90.00
_cell.angle_beta   90.00
_cell.angle_gamma   90.00
#
_symmetry.space_group_name_H-M   'P 1'
#
loop_
_entity.id
_entity.type
_entity.pdbx_description
1 polymer ?
#
loop_
_entity_poly.entity_id
_entity_poly.type
_entity_poly.pdbx_seq_one_letter_code
_entity_poly.pdbx_strand_id
1 'polypeptide(L)'
;MRQEPRLQFTKEERAAPALEKPIRKADRAADKAEKARVKIPKKKIRFEETVTDPATGKTVTRLRFEEVDKKKPPSKLSHAVRDAPGNAVLSKVHKEIRESEEDNVGVESAHKMEEAAETGGRMIESAYHSHKLKPYREAAKAEKKLEKANINALYHKSLRDNPQLASNPLSRWQQKHAIKKQYAAAKRAGQTAGSTAKAEIGRASCRERV
;
A
#
# COMPACT_ATOMS: atom_id res chain seq x y z
N MET A 1 -0.17 -1.58 -7.42
CA MET A 1 -0.95 -1.41 -6.16
C MET A 1 -2.36 -0.99 -6.53
N ARG A 2 -3.41 -1.59 -5.95
CA ARG A 2 -4.78 -1.10 -6.14
C ARG A 2 -4.92 0.20 -5.37
N GLN A 3 -5.43 1.24 -6.03
CA GLN A 3 -5.58 2.57 -5.43
C GLN A 3 -6.84 2.61 -4.56
N GLU A 4 -6.73 3.20 -3.36
CA GLU A 4 -7.90 3.49 -2.55
C GLU A 4 -8.68 4.66 -3.17
N PRO A 5 -10.01 4.51 -3.36
CA PRO A 5 -10.82 5.57 -3.93
C PRO A 5 -10.99 6.73 -2.95
N ARG A 6 -11.02 7.95 -3.48
CA ARG A 6 -11.46 9.13 -2.73
C ARG A 6 -12.98 9.12 -2.66
N LEU A 7 -13.54 9.09 -1.45
CA LEU A 7 -14.98 9.20 -1.26
C LEU A 7 -15.47 10.59 -1.64
N GLN A 8 -16.58 10.61 -2.38
CA GLN A 8 -17.27 11.86 -2.71
C GLN A 8 -18.46 12.01 -1.78
N PHE A 9 -18.54 13.17 -1.12
CA PHE A 9 -19.64 13.55 -0.24
C PHE A 9 -20.42 14.70 -0.86
N THR A 10 -21.74 14.68 -0.69
CA THR A 10 -22.62 15.76 -1.14
C THR A 10 -22.40 17.04 -0.34
N LYS A 11 -22.86 18.19 -0.86
CA LYS A 11 -22.78 19.47 -0.15
C LYS A 11 -23.49 19.42 1.20
N GLU A 12 -24.64 18.77 1.24
CA GLU A 12 -25.45 18.58 2.46
C GLU A 12 -24.73 17.73 3.52
N GLU A 13 -24.04 16.65 3.08
CA GLU A 13 -23.25 15.80 3.95
C GLU A 13 -22.04 16.55 4.53
N ARG A 14 -21.44 17.46 3.74
CA ARG A 14 -20.31 18.29 4.20
C ARG A 14 -20.75 19.38 5.17
N ALA A 15 -21.98 19.90 5.03
CA ALA A 15 -22.56 20.90 5.91
C ALA A 15 -23.05 20.32 7.25
N ALA A 16 -23.23 19.00 7.35
CA ALA A 16 -23.68 18.34 8.56
C ALA A 16 -22.59 18.34 9.66
N PRO A 17 -22.83 18.95 10.84
CA PRO A 17 -21.79 19.09 11.88
C PRO A 17 -21.27 17.75 12.40
N ALA A 18 -22.10 16.70 12.41
CA ALA A 18 -21.71 15.36 12.79
C ALA A 18 -20.71 14.69 11.81
N LEU A 19 -20.73 15.09 10.53
CA LEU A 19 -19.92 14.53 9.46
C LEU A 19 -18.71 15.39 9.10
N GLU A 20 -18.69 16.66 9.45
CA GLU A 20 -17.62 17.58 9.10
C GLU A 20 -16.23 17.06 9.47
N LYS A 21 -16.03 16.68 10.75
CA LYS A 21 -14.73 16.17 11.23
C LYS A 21 -14.31 14.85 10.56
N PRO A 22 -15.18 13.82 10.42
CA PRO A 22 -14.85 12.60 9.70
C PRO A 22 -14.51 12.83 8.23
N ILE A 23 -15.30 13.65 7.51
CA ILE A 23 -15.06 13.96 6.10
C ILE A 23 -13.74 14.69 5.92
N ARG A 24 -13.47 15.71 6.73
CA ARG A 24 -12.20 16.45 6.68
C ARG A 24 -10.98 15.55 6.96
N LYS A 25 -11.12 14.55 7.84
CA LYS A 25 -10.07 13.53 8.05
C LYS A 25 -9.89 12.63 6.84
N ALA A 26 -10.97 12.23 6.18
CA ALA A 26 -10.90 11.40 4.96
C ALA A 26 -10.26 12.17 3.80
N ASP A 27 -10.66 13.43 3.57
CA ASP A 27 -10.07 14.29 2.55
C ASP A 27 -8.56 14.50 2.78
N ARG A 28 -8.16 14.84 4.01
CA ARG A 28 -6.73 15.00 4.35
C ARG A 28 -5.93 13.70 4.19
N ALA A 29 -6.55 12.55 4.46
CA ALA A 29 -5.92 11.25 4.26
C ALA A 29 -5.79 10.92 2.77
N ALA A 30 -6.78 11.32 1.94
CA ALA A 30 -6.74 11.18 0.49
C ALA A 30 -5.60 12.01 -0.12
N ASP A 31 -5.49 13.28 0.25
CA ASP A 31 -4.41 14.16 -0.21
C ASP A 31 -3.01 13.62 0.18
N LYS A 32 -2.88 13.07 1.41
CA LYS A 32 -1.62 12.44 1.83
C LYS A 32 -1.31 11.16 1.06
N ALA A 33 -2.32 10.36 0.74
CA ALA A 33 -2.14 9.15 -0.05
C ALA A 33 -1.72 9.48 -1.49
N GLU A 34 -2.34 10.49 -2.09
CA GLU A 34 -1.98 10.98 -3.41
C GLU A 34 -0.55 11.51 -3.46
N LYS A 35 -0.16 12.39 -2.52
CA LYS A 35 1.21 12.89 -2.40
C LYS A 35 2.23 11.76 -2.19
N ALA A 36 1.87 10.72 -1.45
CA ALA A 36 2.76 9.57 -1.25
C ALA A 36 2.89 8.70 -2.51
N ARG A 37 1.83 8.58 -3.32
CA ARG A 37 1.86 7.89 -4.62
C ARG A 37 2.74 8.59 -5.64
N VAL A 38 2.68 9.92 -5.71
CA VAL A 38 3.53 10.70 -6.62
C VAL A 38 5.03 10.44 -6.39
N LYS A 39 5.43 10.08 -5.15
CA LYS A 39 6.81 9.74 -4.80
C LYS A 39 7.24 8.34 -5.30
N ILE A 40 6.34 7.50 -5.78
CA ILE A 40 6.67 6.19 -6.33
C ILE A 40 7.41 6.40 -7.65
N PRO A 41 8.60 5.78 -7.85
CA PRO A 41 9.33 5.88 -9.10
C PRO A 41 8.51 5.33 -10.26
N LYS A 42 8.46 6.07 -11.36
CA LYS A 42 7.77 5.69 -12.60
C LYS A 42 8.77 5.18 -13.63
N LYS A 43 8.30 4.38 -14.57
CA LYS A 43 9.02 4.00 -15.79
C LYS A 43 8.15 4.31 -17.00
N LYS A 44 8.78 4.78 -18.06
CA LYS A 44 8.11 4.95 -19.35
C LYS A 44 8.06 3.58 -20.05
N ILE A 45 6.86 3.17 -20.46
CA ILE A 45 6.66 1.98 -21.27
C ILE A 45 6.24 2.47 -22.65
N ARG A 46 6.85 1.89 -23.68
CA ARG A 46 6.52 2.16 -25.06
C ARG A 46 5.39 1.22 -25.50
N PHE A 47 4.34 1.80 -26.03
CA PHE A 47 3.23 1.08 -26.68
C PHE A 47 3.23 1.44 -28.16
N GLU A 48 2.99 0.46 -28.99
CA GLU A 48 2.74 0.65 -30.41
C GLU A 48 1.23 0.66 -30.61
N GLU A 49 0.71 1.83 -30.98
CA GLU A 49 -0.71 2.03 -31.25
C GLU A 49 -0.90 2.16 -32.76
N THR A 50 -1.69 1.24 -33.31
CA THR A 50 -2.03 1.26 -34.75
C THR A 50 -3.27 2.10 -34.93
N VAL A 51 -3.12 3.27 -35.53
CA VAL A 51 -4.22 4.20 -35.82
C VAL A 51 -4.52 4.14 -37.32
N THR A 52 -5.75 3.78 -37.66
CA THR A 52 -6.24 3.82 -39.04
C THR A 52 -6.82 5.21 -39.30
N ASP A 53 -6.28 5.90 -40.26
CA ASP A 53 -6.79 7.20 -40.69
C ASP A 53 -8.15 7.02 -41.37
N PRO A 54 -9.24 7.60 -40.84
CA PRO A 54 -10.58 7.40 -41.39
C PRO A 54 -10.77 8.03 -42.79
N ALA A 55 -9.90 8.99 -43.16
CA ALA A 55 -10.00 9.66 -44.44
C ALA A 55 -9.27 8.91 -45.58
N THR A 56 -8.17 8.23 -45.27
CA THR A 56 -7.31 7.60 -46.29
C THR A 56 -7.30 6.06 -46.20
N GLY A 57 -7.87 5.46 -45.14
CA GLY A 57 -7.82 4.02 -44.87
C GLY A 57 -6.40 3.49 -44.57
N LYS A 58 -5.40 4.35 -44.51
CA LYS A 58 -4.02 3.93 -44.24
C LYS A 58 -3.76 3.75 -42.76
N THR A 59 -3.13 2.63 -42.44
CA THR A 59 -2.76 2.28 -41.07
C THR A 59 -1.38 2.83 -40.76
N VAL A 60 -1.27 3.71 -39.76
CA VAL A 60 -0.01 4.28 -39.29
C VAL A 60 0.25 3.81 -37.88
N THR A 61 1.43 3.24 -37.64
CA THR A 61 1.86 2.83 -36.29
C THR A 61 2.47 4.05 -35.59
N ARG A 62 1.84 4.50 -34.52
CA ARG A 62 2.34 5.58 -33.64
C ARG A 62 2.92 5.01 -32.36
N LEU A 63 4.01 5.60 -31.91
CA LEU A 63 4.62 5.27 -30.63
C LEU A 63 4.00 6.12 -29.53
N ARG A 64 3.33 5.47 -28.58
CA ARG A 64 2.81 6.10 -27.38
C ARG A 64 3.67 5.70 -26.18
N PHE A 65 4.09 6.69 -25.40
CA PHE A 65 4.80 6.45 -24.14
C PHE A 65 3.86 6.66 -22.97
N GLU A 66 3.74 5.67 -22.14
CA GLU A 66 2.91 5.73 -20.92
C GLU A 66 3.80 5.60 -19.68
N GLU A 67 3.57 6.47 -18.69
CA GLU A 67 4.27 6.40 -17.41
C GLU A 67 3.55 5.45 -16.47
N VAL A 68 4.20 4.33 -16.16
CA VAL A 68 3.66 3.31 -15.26
C VAL A 68 4.53 3.23 -14.00
N ASP A 69 3.90 3.06 -12.85
CA ASP A 69 4.62 2.86 -11.58
C ASP A 69 5.57 1.67 -11.67
N LYS A 70 6.81 1.84 -11.22
CA LYS A 70 7.76 0.71 -11.13
C LYS A 70 7.21 -0.33 -10.17
N LYS A 71 7.37 -1.60 -10.52
CA LYS A 71 7.03 -2.70 -9.61
C LYS A 71 7.78 -2.55 -8.29
N LYS A 72 7.08 -2.83 -7.18
CA LYS A 72 7.69 -2.80 -5.86
C LYS A 72 8.87 -3.78 -5.82
N PRO A 73 10.05 -3.35 -5.34
CA PRO A 73 11.20 -4.23 -5.13
C PRO A 73 10.86 -5.35 -4.14
N PRO A 74 11.58 -6.49 -4.18
CA PRO A 74 11.44 -7.56 -3.20
C PRO A 74 11.59 -7.04 -1.76
N SER A 75 10.98 -7.72 -0.81
CA SER A 75 11.10 -7.35 0.60
C SER A 75 12.49 -7.73 1.14
N LYS A 76 12.92 -7.08 2.24
CA LYS A 76 14.17 -7.47 2.93
C LYS A 76 14.20 -8.96 3.31
N LEU A 77 13.05 -9.51 3.72
CA LEU A 77 12.93 -10.93 4.05
C LEU A 77 13.15 -11.81 2.81
N SER A 78 12.62 -11.39 1.66
CA SER A 78 12.83 -12.13 0.40
C SER A 78 14.30 -12.16 -0.02
N HIS A 79 15.05 -11.06 0.19
CA HIS A 79 16.50 -11.02 -0.02
C HIS A 79 17.21 -11.94 0.98
N ALA A 80 16.90 -11.82 2.27
CA ALA A 80 17.51 -12.63 3.32
C ALA A 80 17.33 -14.14 3.07
N VAL A 81 16.15 -14.58 2.63
CA VAL A 81 15.88 -15.99 2.30
C VAL A 81 16.68 -16.43 1.08
N ARG A 82 16.81 -15.59 0.06
CA ARG A 82 17.59 -15.88 -1.14
C ARG A 82 19.08 -16.00 -0.84
N ASP A 83 19.58 -15.14 0.02
CA ASP A 83 21.00 -15.04 0.34
C ASP A 83 21.39 -15.98 1.50
N ALA A 84 20.42 -16.64 2.17
CA ALA A 84 20.63 -17.55 3.28
C ALA A 84 21.61 -18.74 2.97
N PRO A 85 21.54 -19.39 1.80
CA PRO A 85 22.49 -20.46 1.48
C PRO A 85 23.94 -19.98 1.43
N GLY A 86 24.19 -18.83 0.79
CA GLY A 86 25.51 -18.21 0.71
C GLY A 86 26.06 -17.83 2.10
N ASN A 87 25.19 -17.22 2.91
CA ASN A 87 25.53 -16.84 4.29
C ASN A 87 25.85 -18.06 5.17
N ALA A 88 25.18 -19.20 4.96
CA ALA A 88 25.44 -20.42 5.69
C ALA A 88 26.82 -21.01 5.32
N VAL A 89 27.24 -20.94 4.05
CA VAL A 89 28.58 -21.36 3.60
C VAL A 89 29.64 -20.45 4.20
N LEU A 90 29.48 -19.13 4.10
CA LEU A 90 30.40 -18.15 4.70
C LEU A 90 30.53 -18.34 6.20
N SER A 91 29.44 -18.59 6.91
CA SER A 91 29.48 -18.86 8.36
C SER A 91 30.28 -20.12 8.72
N LYS A 92 30.27 -21.16 7.87
CA LYS A 92 31.10 -22.35 8.07
C LYS A 92 32.59 -22.04 7.84
N VAL A 93 32.88 -21.30 6.75
CA VAL A 93 34.26 -20.89 6.46
C VAL A 93 34.84 -20.06 7.59
N HIS A 94 34.08 -19.07 8.09
CA HIS A 94 34.52 -18.26 9.23
C HIS A 94 34.71 -19.07 10.50
N LYS A 95 33.91 -20.12 10.70
CA LYS A 95 34.08 -21.02 11.84
C LYS A 95 35.38 -21.83 11.72
N GLU A 96 35.68 -22.40 10.55
CA GLU A 96 36.89 -23.14 10.28
C GLU A 96 38.15 -22.27 10.39
N ILE A 97 38.09 -21.02 9.90
CA ILE A 97 39.18 -20.05 10.04
C ILE A 97 39.38 -19.73 11.52
N ARG A 98 38.34 -19.50 12.29
CA ARG A 98 38.40 -19.16 13.72
C ARG A 98 38.99 -20.30 14.55
N GLU A 99 38.72 -21.54 14.18
CA GLU A 99 39.33 -22.72 14.83
C GLU A 99 40.86 -22.82 14.54
N SER A 100 41.35 -22.24 13.43
CA SER A 100 42.79 -22.18 13.07
C SER A 100 43.51 -20.91 13.53
N GLU A 101 42.78 -19.92 14.07
CA GLU A 101 43.30 -18.63 14.54
C GLU A 101 44.03 -18.71 15.88
N GLU A 102 43.75 -19.73 16.69
CA GLU A 102 44.32 -19.86 18.03
C GLU A 102 45.87 -19.90 18.05
N ASP A 103 46.48 -20.17 16.89
CA ASP A 103 47.94 -20.28 16.75
C ASP A 103 48.61 -19.06 16.08
N ASN A 104 47.84 -18.05 15.54
CA ASN A 104 48.49 -16.99 14.74
C ASN A 104 47.76 -15.63 14.78
N VAL A 105 48.31 -14.69 15.55
CA VAL A 105 47.78 -13.32 15.75
C VAL A 105 47.62 -12.52 14.44
N GLY A 106 48.40 -12.81 13.42
CA GLY A 106 48.31 -12.18 12.09
C GLY A 106 47.07 -12.58 11.32
N VAL A 107 46.67 -13.85 11.43
CA VAL A 107 45.45 -14.39 10.81
C VAL A 107 44.19 -13.84 11.50
N GLU A 108 44.20 -13.74 12.83
CA GLU A 108 43.11 -13.16 13.61
C GLU A 108 42.79 -11.72 13.21
N SER A 109 43.82 -10.87 13.04
CA SER A 109 43.59 -9.48 12.64
C SER A 109 43.08 -9.35 11.21
N ALA A 110 43.55 -10.15 10.27
CA ALA A 110 43.09 -10.19 8.90
C ALA A 110 41.59 -10.64 8.82
N HIS A 111 41.23 -11.67 9.57
CA HIS A 111 39.88 -12.18 9.63
C HIS A 111 38.88 -11.18 10.26
N LYS A 112 39.28 -10.47 11.33
CA LYS A 112 38.49 -9.41 11.92
C LYS A 112 38.22 -8.26 10.93
N MET A 113 39.20 -7.92 10.10
CA MET A 113 39.01 -6.92 9.03
C MET A 113 38.03 -7.40 7.96
N GLU A 114 38.09 -8.67 7.58
CA GLU A 114 37.18 -9.29 6.62
C GLU A 114 35.73 -9.31 7.16
N GLU A 115 35.51 -9.78 8.40
CA GLU A 115 34.20 -9.74 9.07
C GLU A 115 33.63 -8.30 9.15
N ALA A 116 34.47 -7.31 9.45
CA ALA A 116 34.10 -5.91 9.49
C ALA A 116 33.69 -5.39 8.09
N ALA A 117 34.42 -5.75 7.05
CA ALA A 117 34.12 -5.39 5.66
C ALA A 117 32.81 -6.03 5.18
N GLU A 118 32.59 -7.32 5.47
CA GLU A 118 31.30 -7.98 5.16
C GLU A 118 30.14 -7.37 5.89
N THR A 119 30.31 -7.07 7.18
CA THR A 119 29.25 -6.40 7.98
C THR A 119 28.92 -5.02 7.42
N GLY A 120 29.96 -4.25 7.04
CA GLY A 120 29.81 -2.97 6.36
C GLY A 120 29.08 -3.11 5.03
N GLY A 121 29.46 -4.06 4.20
CA GLY A 121 28.79 -4.37 2.93
C GLY A 121 27.30 -4.70 3.11
N ARG A 122 26.98 -5.58 4.07
CA ARG A 122 25.57 -5.93 4.40
C ARG A 122 24.77 -4.74 4.92
N MET A 123 25.40 -3.85 5.69
CA MET A 123 24.75 -2.62 6.15
C MET A 123 24.42 -1.69 5.00
N ILE A 124 25.34 -1.46 4.07
CA ILE A 124 25.16 -0.62 2.88
C ILE A 124 24.04 -1.19 2.00
N GLU A 125 24.07 -2.49 1.72
CA GLU A 125 23.04 -3.16 0.94
C GLU A 125 21.65 -3.04 1.61
N SER A 126 21.58 -3.28 2.92
CA SER A 126 20.36 -3.14 3.70
C SER A 126 19.81 -1.71 3.68
N ALA A 127 20.70 -0.71 3.76
CA ALA A 127 20.34 0.71 3.66
C ALA A 127 19.78 1.05 2.25
N TYR A 128 20.46 0.58 1.20
CA TYR A 128 20.03 0.77 -0.18
C TYR A 128 18.65 0.16 -0.46
N HIS A 129 18.42 -1.09 -0.06
CA HIS A 129 17.10 -1.72 -0.17
C HIS A 129 16.04 -1.01 0.64
N SER A 130 16.38 -0.52 1.83
CA SER A 130 15.47 0.28 2.66
C SER A 130 15.06 1.57 1.99
N HIS A 131 16.02 2.27 1.37
CA HIS A 131 15.77 3.50 0.65
C HIS A 131 14.87 3.26 -0.56
N LYS A 132 15.13 2.23 -1.36
CA LYS A 132 14.28 1.85 -2.51
C LYS A 132 12.86 1.47 -2.09
N LEU A 133 12.66 0.85 -0.93
CA LEU A 133 11.35 0.44 -0.42
C LEU A 133 10.59 1.57 0.27
N LYS A 134 11.27 2.66 0.67
CA LYS A 134 10.68 3.76 1.44
C LYS A 134 9.43 4.36 0.79
N PRO A 135 9.43 4.79 -0.50
CA PRO A 135 8.25 5.40 -1.12
C PRO A 135 7.06 4.43 -1.17
N TYR A 136 7.30 3.14 -1.43
CA TYR A 136 6.23 2.13 -1.44
C TYR A 136 5.65 1.87 -0.06
N ARG A 137 6.47 1.94 1.00
CA ARG A 137 6.01 1.81 2.39
C ARG A 137 5.21 3.02 2.85
N GLU A 138 5.65 4.22 2.47
CA GLU A 138 4.94 5.46 2.77
C GLU A 138 3.59 5.49 2.08
N ALA A 139 3.51 5.14 0.80
CA ALA A 139 2.27 5.02 0.05
C ALA A 139 1.33 3.99 0.69
N ALA A 140 1.80 2.78 1.01
CA ALA A 140 0.99 1.76 1.65
C ALA A 140 0.49 2.17 3.05
N LYS A 141 1.29 2.89 3.84
CA LYS A 141 0.86 3.46 5.13
C LYS A 141 -0.21 4.53 4.95
N ALA A 142 -0.05 5.41 3.96
CA ALA A 142 -1.00 6.47 3.66
C ALA A 142 -2.34 5.88 3.16
N GLU A 143 -2.30 4.88 2.29
CA GLU A 143 -3.50 4.15 1.84
C GLU A 143 -4.25 3.46 2.97
N LYS A 144 -3.55 2.79 3.89
CA LYS A 144 -4.18 2.21 5.09
C LYS A 144 -4.83 3.26 5.99
N LYS A 145 -4.23 4.47 6.08
CA LYS A 145 -4.83 5.58 6.83
C LYS A 145 -6.06 6.12 6.13
N LEU A 146 -6.04 6.21 4.80
CA LEU A 146 -7.18 6.61 3.99
C LEU A 146 -8.33 5.60 4.14
N GLU A 147 -8.06 4.30 4.01
CA GLU A 147 -9.05 3.23 4.21
C GLU A 147 -9.73 3.36 5.58
N LYS A 148 -8.96 3.54 6.66
CA LYS A 148 -9.50 3.73 8.01
C LYS A 148 -10.34 5.01 8.12
N ALA A 149 -9.93 6.10 7.48
CA ALA A 149 -10.65 7.36 7.51
C ALA A 149 -11.97 7.27 6.71
N ASN A 150 -11.94 6.60 5.55
CA ASN A 150 -13.13 6.33 4.73
C ASN A 150 -14.15 5.48 5.49
N ILE A 151 -13.73 4.37 6.10
CA ILE A 151 -14.60 3.51 6.91
C ILE A 151 -15.20 4.31 8.08
N ASN A 152 -14.41 5.17 8.71
CA ASN A 152 -14.91 6.00 9.80
C ASN A 152 -15.92 7.05 9.32
N ALA A 153 -15.69 7.69 8.18
CA ALA A 153 -16.64 8.64 7.60
C ALA A 153 -17.97 7.97 7.20
N LEU A 154 -17.91 6.76 6.59
CA LEU A 154 -19.09 5.96 6.28
C LEU A 154 -19.83 5.52 7.55
N TYR A 155 -19.12 5.17 8.60
CA TYR A 155 -19.72 4.83 9.89
C TYR A 155 -20.49 6.01 10.51
N HIS A 156 -19.88 7.21 10.54
CA HIS A 156 -20.59 8.39 11.03
C HIS A 156 -21.79 8.77 10.16
N LYS A 157 -21.70 8.55 8.85
CA LYS A 157 -22.83 8.71 7.94
C LYS A 157 -23.97 7.74 8.28
N SER A 158 -23.66 6.46 8.49
CA SER A 158 -24.69 5.47 8.86
C SER A 158 -25.32 5.75 10.23
N LEU A 159 -24.58 6.30 11.19
CA LEU A 159 -25.14 6.74 12.47
C LEU A 159 -26.05 7.94 12.34
N ARG A 160 -25.76 8.87 11.44
CA ARG A 160 -26.66 10.00 11.15
C ARG A 160 -27.96 9.51 10.53
N ASP A 161 -27.85 8.60 9.56
CA ASP A 161 -29.00 8.09 8.82
C ASP A 161 -29.87 7.16 9.69
N ASN A 162 -29.27 6.49 10.70
CA ASN A 162 -29.94 5.58 11.63
C ASN A 162 -29.44 5.79 13.09
N PRO A 163 -29.96 6.79 13.82
CA PRO A 163 -29.51 7.11 15.18
C PRO A 163 -29.68 5.97 16.18
N GLN A 164 -30.65 5.09 15.97
CA GLN A 164 -30.93 3.94 16.84
C GLN A 164 -29.74 2.94 16.92
N LEU A 165 -28.90 2.88 15.88
CA LEU A 165 -27.69 2.06 15.88
C LEU A 165 -26.64 2.54 16.91
N ALA A 166 -26.79 3.77 17.41
CA ALA A 166 -25.90 4.35 18.41
C ALA A 166 -26.24 3.93 19.85
N SER A 167 -27.40 3.30 20.11
CA SER A 167 -27.90 3.00 21.45
C SER A 167 -27.00 2.04 22.25
N ASN A 168 -26.50 0.97 21.63
CA ASN A 168 -25.70 -0.07 22.28
C ASN A 168 -24.26 -0.14 21.77
N PRO A 169 -23.26 -0.39 22.64
CA PRO A 169 -21.87 -0.58 22.23
C PRO A 169 -21.69 -1.75 21.26
N LEU A 170 -22.42 -2.84 21.45
CA LEU A 170 -22.40 -4.02 20.61
C LEU A 170 -22.92 -3.70 19.19
N SER A 171 -24.05 -2.99 19.10
CA SER A 171 -24.63 -2.53 17.84
C SER A 171 -23.67 -1.65 17.06
N ARG A 172 -22.98 -0.71 17.75
CA ARG A 172 -21.93 0.14 17.15
C ARG A 172 -20.77 -0.68 16.57
N TRP A 173 -20.32 -1.68 17.31
CA TRP A 173 -19.25 -2.57 16.87
C TRP A 173 -19.66 -3.40 15.66
N GLN A 174 -20.85 -4.02 15.69
CA GLN A 174 -21.40 -4.80 14.58
C GLN A 174 -21.53 -3.94 13.31
N GLN A 175 -22.10 -2.73 13.43
CA GLN A 175 -22.25 -1.80 12.32
C GLN A 175 -20.91 -1.42 11.70
N LYS A 176 -19.93 -1.08 12.53
CA LYS A 176 -18.58 -0.75 12.04
C LYS A 176 -17.91 -1.93 11.32
N HIS A 177 -18.15 -3.14 11.84
CA HIS A 177 -17.63 -4.37 11.24
C HIS A 177 -18.31 -4.68 9.89
N ALA A 178 -19.64 -4.48 9.81
CA ALA A 178 -20.40 -4.63 8.57
C ALA A 178 -19.91 -3.67 7.50
N ILE A 179 -19.76 -2.38 7.82
CA ILE A 179 -19.23 -1.36 6.91
C ILE A 179 -17.82 -1.74 6.44
N LYS A 180 -16.96 -2.23 7.32
CA LYS A 180 -15.62 -2.68 6.95
C LYS A 180 -15.66 -3.84 5.96
N LYS A 181 -16.56 -4.82 6.16
CA LYS A 181 -16.76 -5.93 5.21
C LYS A 181 -17.26 -5.46 3.85
N GLN A 182 -18.28 -4.59 3.84
CA GLN A 182 -18.85 -4.02 2.60
C GLN A 182 -17.81 -3.20 1.84
N TYR A 183 -17.03 -2.36 2.53
CA TYR A 183 -15.94 -1.59 1.94
C TYR A 183 -14.88 -2.50 1.31
N ALA A 184 -14.48 -3.56 2.01
CA ALA A 184 -13.52 -4.53 1.49
C ALA A 184 -14.07 -5.31 0.29
N ALA A 185 -15.36 -5.66 0.27
CA ALA A 185 -16.03 -6.31 -0.84
C ALA A 185 -16.09 -5.39 -2.07
N ALA A 186 -16.51 -4.13 -1.91
CA ALA A 186 -16.54 -3.13 -2.97
C ALA A 186 -15.15 -2.89 -3.58
N LYS A 187 -14.13 -2.84 -2.73
CA LYS A 187 -12.73 -2.72 -3.16
C LYS A 187 -12.27 -3.94 -3.98
N ARG A 188 -12.67 -5.15 -3.61
CA ARG A 188 -12.35 -6.38 -4.37
C ARG A 188 -13.06 -6.41 -5.72
N ALA A 189 -14.31 -5.98 -5.77
CA ALA A 189 -15.12 -5.91 -6.99
C ALA A 189 -14.62 -4.83 -7.98
N GLY A 190 -13.66 -3.99 -7.59
CA GLY A 190 -13.16 -2.89 -8.44
C GLY A 190 -14.15 -1.73 -8.58
N GLN A 191 -15.25 -1.79 -7.85
CA GLN A 191 -16.22 -0.70 -7.81
C GLN A 191 -15.59 0.47 -7.06
N THR A 192 -15.40 1.60 -7.76
CA THR A 192 -15.10 2.87 -7.11
C THR A 192 -16.28 3.22 -6.23
N ALA A 193 -16.09 3.28 -4.92
CA ALA A 193 -17.12 3.60 -3.93
C ALA A 193 -17.73 5.02 -4.09
N GLY A 194 -17.65 5.57 -5.30
CA GLY A 194 -18.01 6.95 -5.62
C GLY A 194 -19.46 7.18 -5.97
N SER A 195 -20.20 6.24 -6.55
CA SER A 195 -21.58 6.51 -7.00
C SER A 195 -22.62 5.47 -6.60
N THR A 196 -22.23 4.20 -6.44
CA THR A 196 -23.17 3.10 -6.15
C THR A 196 -23.35 2.79 -4.67
N ALA A 197 -22.39 3.13 -3.82
CA ALA A 197 -22.51 2.98 -2.36
C ALA A 197 -23.64 3.82 -1.74
N LYS A 198 -24.19 4.78 -2.51
CA LYS A 198 -25.27 5.65 -2.07
C LYS A 198 -26.62 4.93 -1.92
N ALA A 199 -26.84 3.84 -2.66
CA ALA A 199 -28.13 3.14 -2.68
C ALA A 199 -28.17 1.81 -1.90
N GLU A 200 -27.03 1.11 -1.74
CA GLU A 200 -27.04 -0.26 -1.24
C GLU A 200 -26.63 -0.42 0.22
N ILE A 201 -25.77 0.47 0.75
CA ILE A 201 -25.33 0.39 2.15
C ILE A 201 -26.49 0.67 3.13
N GLY A 202 -27.46 1.48 2.70
CA GLY A 202 -28.66 1.79 3.50
C GLY A 202 -29.75 0.71 3.46
N ARG A 203 -29.80 -0.11 2.40
CA ARG A 203 -30.88 -1.10 2.21
C ARG A 203 -30.56 -2.49 2.73
N ALA A 204 -29.30 -2.86 2.81
CA ALA A 204 -28.90 -4.20 3.25
C ALA A 204 -29.13 -4.46 4.75
N SER A 205 -29.16 -3.40 5.58
CA SER A 205 -29.40 -3.56 7.04
C SER A 205 -30.87 -3.73 7.45
N CYS A 206 -31.83 -3.46 6.53
CA CYS A 206 -33.25 -3.58 6.82
C CYS A 206 -33.89 -4.94 6.42
N ARG A 207 -33.14 -5.82 5.72
CA ARG A 207 -33.74 -7.03 5.14
C ARG A 207 -33.54 -8.34 5.93
N GLU A 208 -32.81 -8.30 7.04
CA GLU A 208 -32.54 -9.50 7.84
C GLU A 208 -33.21 -9.52 9.22
N ARG A 209 -34.38 -8.90 9.37
CA ARG A 209 -35.24 -9.12 10.54
C ARG A 209 -36.70 -9.09 10.12
N VAL A 210 -37.18 -10.19 9.60
CA VAL A 210 -38.56 -10.68 9.77
C VAL A 210 -38.47 -12.18 10.09
#